data_83213f5ffa42489bb0ae37257d4291ac
#
_entry.id   83213f5ffa42489bb0ae37257d4291ac
#
_cell.length_a   1.000
_cell.length_b   1.000
_cell.length_c   1.000
_cell.angle_alpha   90.00
_cell.angle_beta   90.00
_cell.angle_gamma   90.00
#
_symmetry.space_group_name_H-M   'P 1'
#
loop_
_entity.id
_entity.type
_entity.pdbx_description
1 polymer ?
#
loop_
_entity_poly.entity_id
_entity_poly.type
_entity_poly.pdbx_seq_one_letter_code
_entity_poly.pdbx_strand_id
1 'polypeptide(L)'
;RGLVGSEMCIRDSSIGYHSKSSTKLVAKGIHSTIYSGELTCLLGANGVGKSTLLRTLSAFQPKLDGEILVLGKDIDTYSDKELSTTIGVVLTDKCEIRNMLVRELVGMGRSPYTGFWGKLSKDDKRIVEESIALVRIEELASRMVHTLSDGERQKVMIAKALAQETPVIYLDEPTAFLDFPSKVEIMQLLHHL
;
A
#
# COMPACT_ATOMS: atom_id res chain seq x y z
N ARG A 1 19.70 21.94 -4.00
CA ARG A 1 20.12 20.54 -4.18
C ARG A 1 19.57 19.79 -2.99
N GLY A 2 18.33 19.25 -3.12
CA GLY A 2 17.80 18.32 -2.14
C GLY A 2 18.72 17.11 -2.07
N LEU A 3 19.07 16.70 -0.87
CA LEU A 3 19.65 15.38 -0.63
C LEU A 3 18.66 14.38 -1.22
N VAL A 4 19.11 13.58 -2.18
CA VAL A 4 18.39 12.39 -2.62
C VAL A 4 18.48 11.44 -1.43
N GLY A 5 17.51 11.56 -0.50
CA GLY A 5 17.42 10.74 0.67
C GLY A 5 16.81 9.39 0.31
N SER A 6 17.22 8.34 0.99
CA SER A 6 16.51 7.07 0.96
C SER A 6 15.13 7.27 1.62
N GLU A 7 14.06 6.91 0.91
CA GLU A 7 12.70 6.91 1.48
C GLU A 7 12.55 5.84 2.57
N MET A 8 13.29 4.72 2.41
CA MET A 8 13.33 3.66 3.40
C MET A 8 14.71 3.06 3.49
N CYS A 9 15.15 2.77 4.72
CA CYS A 9 16.36 2.04 5.01
C CYS A 9 16.08 0.93 6.02
N ILE A 10 16.43 -0.30 5.67
CA ILE A 10 16.30 -1.48 6.52
C ILE A 10 17.72 -1.91 6.90
N ARG A 11 18.01 -2.05 8.20
CA ARG A 11 19.31 -2.43 8.72
C ARG A 11 19.19 -3.58 9.71
N ASP A 12 19.85 -4.69 9.41
CA ASP A 12 19.92 -5.91 10.24
C ASP A 12 18.57 -6.38 10.80
N SER A 13 17.47 -6.06 10.06
CA SER A 13 16.15 -6.34 10.57
C SER A 13 15.82 -7.81 10.53
N SER A 14 15.16 -8.26 11.59
CA SER A 14 14.61 -9.60 11.74
C SER A 14 13.09 -9.52 11.82
N ILE A 15 12.41 -10.37 11.08
CA ILE A 15 10.95 -10.40 10.98
C ILE A 15 10.39 -11.76 11.36
N GLY A 16 9.17 -11.76 11.87
CA GLY A 16 8.52 -12.99 12.30
C GLY A 16 7.29 -12.72 13.16
N TYR A 17 6.89 -13.70 13.93
CA TYR A 17 5.67 -13.63 14.73
C TYR A 17 5.98 -13.86 16.20
N HIS A 18 5.45 -12.99 17.07
CA HIS A 18 5.39 -13.24 18.50
C HIS A 18 4.09 -13.95 18.86
N SER A 19 4.21 -15.09 19.52
CA SER A 19 3.11 -15.77 20.21
C SER A 19 3.34 -15.71 21.71
N LYS A 20 2.29 -15.89 22.53
CA LYS A 20 2.40 -15.91 24.00
C LYS A 20 3.44 -16.92 24.51
N SER A 21 3.76 -17.95 23.75
CA SER A 21 4.67 -19.05 24.17
C SER A 21 5.92 -19.21 23.30
N SER A 22 6.03 -18.53 22.17
CA SER A 22 7.17 -18.68 21.25
C SER A 22 7.31 -17.52 20.29
N THR A 23 8.54 -17.28 19.84
CA THR A 23 8.84 -16.38 18.71
C THR A 23 9.20 -17.22 17.51
N LYS A 24 8.45 -17.07 16.41
CA LYS A 24 8.75 -17.71 15.12
C LYS A 24 9.49 -16.73 14.24
N LEU A 25 10.79 -16.93 14.07
CA LEU A 25 11.61 -16.19 13.13
C LEU A 25 11.25 -16.60 11.69
N VAL A 26 11.01 -15.63 10.80
CA VAL A 26 10.75 -15.85 9.36
C VAL A 26 11.98 -15.50 8.54
N ALA A 27 12.58 -14.34 8.77
CA ALA A 27 13.84 -13.95 8.16
C ALA A 27 14.66 -13.07 9.10
N LYS A 28 15.99 -13.06 8.95
CA LYS A 28 16.93 -12.30 9.76
C LYS A 28 17.98 -11.60 8.90
N GLY A 29 18.57 -10.54 9.44
CA GLY A 29 19.67 -9.84 8.80
C GLY A 29 19.27 -9.18 7.47
N ILE A 30 18.04 -8.64 7.40
CA ILE A 30 17.55 -7.99 6.20
C ILE A 30 18.20 -6.61 6.10
N HIS A 31 18.90 -6.39 4.99
CA HIS A 31 19.45 -5.10 4.62
C HIS A 31 18.90 -4.65 3.28
N SER A 32 18.35 -3.46 3.19
CA SER A 32 17.89 -2.87 1.93
C SER A 32 17.75 -1.35 2.07
N THR A 33 17.90 -0.66 0.96
CA THR A 33 17.60 0.77 0.86
C THR A 33 16.72 0.99 -0.37
N ILE A 34 15.64 1.74 -0.22
CA ILE A 34 14.69 2.11 -1.28
C ILE A 34 14.73 3.62 -1.42
N TYR A 35 14.80 4.11 -2.65
CA TYR A 35 14.91 5.52 -2.96
C TYR A 35 13.61 6.06 -3.56
N SER A 36 13.42 7.36 -3.44
CA SER A 36 12.30 8.08 -4.06
C SER A 36 12.29 7.89 -5.59
N GLY A 37 11.09 7.70 -6.15
CA GLY A 37 10.91 7.52 -7.58
C GLY A 37 11.31 6.15 -8.12
N GLU A 38 11.56 5.17 -7.25
CA GLU A 38 11.91 3.80 -7.65
C GLU A 38 10.74 2.83 -7.45
N LEU A 39 10.50 2.00 -8.46
CA LEU A 39 9.67 0.80 -8.36
C LEU A 39 10.53 -0.39 -7.92
N THR A 40 10.44 -0.76 -6.65
CA THR A 40 11.18 -1.90 -6.08
C THR A 40 10.33 -3.16 -6.06
N CYS A 41 10.82 -4.25 -6.65
CA CYS A 41 10.13 -5.54 -6.66
C CYS A 41 10.75 -6.53 -5.68
N LEU A 42 9.93 -7.06 -4.76
CA LEU A 42 10.30 -8.15 -3.85
C LEU A 42 9.93 -9.51 -4.47
N LEU A 43 10.93 -10.26 -4.89
CA LEU A 43 10.75 -11.56 -5.54
C LEU A 43 11.17 -12.71 -4.61
N GLY A 44 10.49 -13.84 -4.72
CA GLY A 44 10.79 -15.05 -3.95
C GLY A 44 9.67 -16.08 -4.00
N ALA A 45 9.97 -17.32 -3.59
CA ALA A 45 8.98 -18.41 -3.53
C ALA A 45 7.81 -18.07 -2.59
N ASN A 46 6.66 -18.76 -2.80
CA ASN A 46 5.54 -18.65 -1.88
C ASN A 46 5.91 -19.17 -0.49
N GLY A 47 5.46 -18.46 0.55
CA GLY A 47 5.75 -18.82 1.94
C GLY A 47 7.14 -18.40 2.46
N VAL A 48 8.00 -17.76 1.64
CA VAL A 48 9.34 -17.33 2.09
C VAL A 48 9.32 -16.14 3.06
N GLY A 49 8.15 -15.48 3.22
CA GLY A 49 8.00 -14.36 4.15
C GLY A 49 7.79 -12.98 3.51
N LYS A 50 7.53 -12.90 2.19
CA LYS A 50 7.29 -11.62 1.49
C LYS A 50 6.20 -10.77 2.15
N SER A 51 5.01 -11.33 2.35
CA SER A 51 3.89 -10.63 3.00
C SER A 51 4.17 -10.34 4.48
N THR A 52 4.96 -11.19 5.16
CA THR A 52 5.43 -10.89 6.54
C THR A 52 6.33 -9.66 6.55
N LEU A 53 7.25 -9.57 5.59
CA LEU A 53 8.10 -8.38 5.43
C LEU A 53 7.25 -7.14 5.15
N LEU A 54 6.35 -7.18 4.17
CA LEU A 54 5.48 -6.05 3.86
C LEU A 54 4.64 -5.61 5.05
N ARG A 55 4.07 -6.55 5.82
CA ARG A 55 3.33 -6.23 7.05
C ARG A 55 4.21 -5.57 8.12
N THR A 56 5.47 -5.99 8.23
CA THR A 56 6.42 -5.36 9.16
C THR A 56 6.80 -3.96 8.67
N LEU A 57 7.06 -3.78 7.37
CA LEU A 57 7.38 -2.48 6.77
C LEU A 57 6.20 -1.49 6.79
N SER A 58 4.97 -2.00 6.92
CA SER A 58 3.74 -1.21 7.05
C SER A 58 3.33 -0.95 8.50
N ALA A 59 4.15 -1.38 9.47
CA ALA A 59 3.85 -1.34 10.90
C ALA A 59 2.57 -2.12 11.32
N PHE A 60 2.03 -3.02 10.46
CA PHE A 60 0.91 -3.89 10.83
C PHE A 60 1.35 -5.01 11.78
N GLN A 61 2.63 -5.28 11.88
CA GLN A 61 3.23 -6.12 12.91
C GLN A 61 4.61 -5.57 13.28
N PRO A 62 5.07 -5.74 14.54
CA PRO A 62 6.37 -5.28 14.96
C PRO A 62 7.49 -6.08 14.30
N LYS A 63 8.64 -5.45 14.06
CA LYS A 63 9.89 -6.14 13.79
C LYS A 63 10.34 -6.92 15.04
N LEU A 64 11.11 -7.99 14.84
CA LEU A 64 11.69 -8.75 15.96
C LEU A 64 12.99 -8.14 16.44
N ASP A 65 13.80 -7.56 15.52
CA ASP A 65 15.10 -6.94 15.82
C ASP A 65 15.52 -6.04 14.64
N GLY A 66 16.55 -5.22 14.86
CA GLY A 66 17.12 -4.32 13.87
C GLY A 66 16.38 -2.98 13.73
N GLU A 67 16.66 -2.26 12.67
CA GLU A 67 16.17 -0.91 12.42
C GLU A 67 15.43 -0.83 11.07
N ILE A 68 14.28 -0.16 11.06
CA ILE A 68 13.53 0.19 9.84
C ILE A 68 13.26 1.68 9.89
N LEU A 69 13.92 2.43 9.04
CA LEU A 69 13.74 3.87 8.90
C LEU A 69 12.85 4.16 7.68
N VAL A 70 11.81 4.95 7.87
CA VAL A 70 10.98 5.50 6.79
C VAL A 70 11.11 7.01 6.84
N LEU A 71 11.50 7.64 5.74
CA LEU A 71 11.82 9.08 5.69
C LEU A 71 12.79 9.53 6.81
N GLY A 72 13.75 8.67 7.14
CA GLY A 72 14.75 8.94 8.17
C GLY A 72 14.29 8.79 9.62
N LYS A 73 13.04 8.39 9.87
CA LYS A 73 12.47 8.19 11.22
C LYS A 73 12.19 6.70 11.45
N ASP A 74 12.53 6.16 12.64
CA ASP A 74 12.27 4.75 12.97
C ASP A 74 10.75 4.47 12.96
N ILE A 75 10.35 3.39 12.28
CA ILE A 75 8.95 3.03 12.07
C ILE A 75 8.19 2.83 13.40
N ASP A 76 8.86 2.34 14.44
CA ASP A 76 8.24 2.11 15.75
C ASP A 76 7.92 3.42 16.50
N THR A 77 8.43 4.56 16.03
CA THR A 77 8.20 5.88 16.63
C THR A 77 7.08 6.67 15.98
N TYR A 78 6.51 6.16 14.89
CA TYR A 78 5.39 6.79 14.23
C TYR A 78 4.09 6.60 15.01
N SER A 79 3.28 7.63 15.10
CA SER A 79 1.87 7.50 15.50
C SER A 79 1.04 6.91 14.34
N ASP A 80 -0.13 6.33 14.66
CA ASP A 80 -1.05 5.79 13.65
C ASP A 80 -1.42 6.83 12.59
N LYS A 81 -1.58 8.10 13.00
CA LYS A 81 -1.88 9.20 12.10
C LYS A 81 -0.71 9.51 11.16
N GLU A 82 0.51 9.55 11.67
CA GLU A 82 1.69 9.74 10.84
C GLU A 82 1.88 8.57 9.87
N LEU A 83 1.73 7.32 10.31
CA LEU A 83 1.80 6.14 9.45
C LEU A 83 0.78 6.23 8.31
N SER A 84 -0.47 6.59 8.63
CA SER A 84 -1.53 6.67 7.63
C SER A 84 -1.33 7.78 6.59
N THR A 85 -0.46 8.76 6.85
CA THR A 85 -0.07 9.80 5.89
C THR A 85 1.30 9.56 5.25
N THR A 86 2.01 8.51 5.68
CA THR A 86 3.35 8.17 5.18
C THR A 86 3.35 6.92 4.32
N ILE A 87 2.52 5.92 4.67
CA ILE A 87 2.53 4.61 4.02
C ILE A 87 1.12 4.26 3.52
N GLY A 88 0.99 4.08 2.22
CA GLY A 88 -0.18 3.48 1.59
C GLY A 88 0.02 1.97 1.41
N VAL A 89 -1.04 1.18 1.57
CA VAL A 89 -0.95 -0.28 1.44
C VAL A 89 -2.11 -0.83 0.62
N VAL A 90 -1.78 -1.65 -0.36
CA VAL A 90 -2.74 -2.47 -1.11
C VAL A 90 -2.47 -3.93 -0.78
N LEU A 91 -3.42 -4.56 -0.08
CA LEU A 91 -3.34 -5.96 0.32
C LEU A 91 -4.02 -6.86 -0.71
N THR A 92 -3.59 -8.12 -0.76
CA THR A 92 -4.17 -9.16 -1.62
C THR A 92 -5.55 -9.62 -1.13
N ASP A 93 -5.91 -9.34 0.12
CA ASP A 93 -7.15 -9.83 0.73
C ASP A 93 -8.39 -9.32 -0.01
N LYS A 94 -9.25 -10.26 -0.41
CA LYS A 94 -10.55 -9.94 -1.03
C LYS A 94 -11.51 -9.41 0.05
N CYS A 95 -11.53 -8.10 0.24
CA CYS A 95 -12.57 -7.49 1.06
C CYS A 95 -13.90 -7.48 0.28
N GLU A 96 -14.91 -8.17 0.80
CA GLU A 96 -16.26 -8.12 0.22
C GLU A 96 -16.93 -6.78 0.58
N ILE A 97 -16.69 -5.79 -0.29
CA ILE A 97 -17.31 -4.47 -0.13
C ILE A 97 -18.64 -4.50 -0.88
N ARG A 98 -19.73 -4.46 -0.12
CA ARG A 98 -21.10 -4.39 -0.66
C ARG A 98 -21.65 -2.98 -0.52
N ASN A 99 -22.54 -2.59 -1.43
CA ASN A 99 -23.28 -1.31 -1.40
C ASN A 99 -22.37 -0.05 -1.32
N MET A 100 -21.25 -0.06 -2.02
CA MET A 100 -20.34 1.09 -2.12
C MET A 100 -19.97 1.33 -3.58
N LEU A 101 -20.00 2.58 -4.00
CA LEU A 101 -19.54 3.00 -5.33
C LEU A 101 -18.01 3.02 -5.39
N VAL A 102 -17.46 2.85 -6.59
CA VAL A 102 -16.01 2.96 -6.82
C VAL A 102 -15.47 4.29 -6.31
N ARG A 103 -16.12 5.42 -6.64
CA ARG A 103 -15.71 6.76 -6.17
C ARG A 103 -15.71 6.86 -4.64
N GLU A 104 -16.65 6.24 -3.96
CA GLU A 104 -16.70 6.23 -2.51
C GLU A 104 -15.54 5.43 -1.91
N LEU A 105 -15.23 4.27 -2.50
CA LEU A 105 -14.10 3.44 -2.06
C LEU A 105 -12.77 4.16 -2.26
N VAL A 106 -12.55 4.81 -3.40
CA VAL A 106 -11.35 5.62 -3.64
C VAL A 106 -11.30 6.79 -2.65
N GLY A 107 -12.44 7.42 -2.38
CA GLY A 107 -12.57 8.49 -1.38
C GLY A 107 -12.16 8.08 0.04
N MET A 108 -12.26 6.79 0.40
CA MET A 108 -11.74 6.30 1.69
C MET A 108 -10.21 6.45 1.82
N GLY A 109 -9.48 6.56 0.71
CA GLY A 109 -8.06 6.90 0.74
C GLY A 109 -7.78 8.25 1.41
N ARG A 110 -8.76 9.15 1.42
CA ARG A 110 -8.65 10.48 2.08
C ARG A 110 -8.94 10.45 3.59
N SER A 111 -9.28 9.27 4.15
CA SER A 111 -9.61 9.14 5.59
C SER A 111 -8.58 9.79 6.54
N PRO A 112 -7.26 9.71 6.31
CA PRO A 112 -6.27 10.36 7.20
C PRO A 112 -6.39 11.89 7.25
N TYR A 113 -7.00 12.50 6.25
CA TYR A 113 -7.11 13.96 6.08
C TYR A 113 -8.51 14.49 6.41
N THR A 114 -9.50 13.61 6.55
CA THR A 114 -10.86 13.98 6.92
C THR A 114 -11.01 14.07 8.44
N GLY A 115 -11.90 14.97 8.90
CA GLY A 115 -12.25 15.04 10.32
C GLY A 115 -13.15 13.88 10.75
N PHE A 116 -13.61 13.90 12.01
CA PHE A 116 -14.44 12.87 12.65
C PHE A 116 -15.65 12.42 11.81
N TRP A 117 -16.23 13.33 11.03
CA TRP A 117 -17.40 13.05 10.18
C TRP A 117 -17.05 12.44 8.82
N GLY A 118 -15.78 12.22 8.50
CA GLY A 118 -15.34 11.64 7.22
C GLY A 118 -15.74 12.42 5.97
N LYS A 119 -16.11 13.72 6.12
CA LYS A 119 -16.60 14.54 5.01
C LYS A 119 -15.44 15.01 4.13
N LEU A 120 -15.49 14.65 2.85
CA LEU A 120 -14.50 15.08 1.86
C LEU A 120 -14.64 16.56 1.55
N SER A 121 -13.54 17.31 1.60
CA SER A 121 -13.41 18.68 1.12
C SER A 121 -13.51 18.76 -0.40
N LYS A 122 -13.46 19.95 -0.97
CA LYS A 122 -13.37 20.13 -2.43
C LYS A 122 -12.05 19.57 -2.99
N ASP A 123 -10.95 19.77 -2.27
CA ASP A 123 -9.64 19.25 -2.67
C ASP A 123 -9.58 17.73 -2.58
N ASP A 124 -10.14 17.12 -1.53
CA ASP A 124 -10.21 15.67 -1.44
C ASP A 124 -10.98 15.05 -2.63
N LYS A 125 -12.10 15.68 -3.01
CA LYS A 125 -12.87 15.23 -4.17
C LYS A 125 -12.07 15.35 -5.47
N ARG A 126 -11.30 16.42 -5.66
CA ARG A 126 -10.41 16.59 -6.81
C ARG A 126 -9.35 15.48 -6.84
N ILE A 127 -8.67 15.20 -5.72
CA ILE A 127 -7.67 14.14 -5.59
C ILE A 127 -8.27 12.76 -5.91
N VAL A 128 -9.49 12.50 -5.46
CA VAL A 128 -10.22 11.25 -5.78
C VAL A 128 -10.43 11.11 -7.28
N GLU A 129 -10.94 12.16 -7.96
CA GLU A 129 -11.16 12.12 -9.42
C GLU A 129 -9.82 11.98 -10.20
N GLU A 130 -8.78 12.69 -9.77
CA GLU A 130 -7.44 12.58 -10.35
C GLU A 130 -6.87 11.16 -10.19
N SER A 131 -7.05 10.55 -9.01
CA SER A 131 -6.61 9.17 -8.77
C SER A 131 -7.36 8.15 -9.62
N ILE A 132 -8.67 8.34 -9.85
CA ILE A 132 -9.49 7.52 -10.73
C ILE A 132 -9.01 7.64 -12.18
N ALA A 133 -8.76 8.87 -12.64
CA ALA A 133 -8.27 9.14 -13.99
C ALA A 133 -6.85 8.56 -14.22
N LEU A 134 -5.98 8.64 -13.21
CA LEU A 134 -4.60 8.13 -13.29
C LEU A 134 -4.55 6.62 -13.56
N VAL A 135 -5.49 5.86 -12.99
CA VAL A 135 -5.60 4.41 -13.23
C VAL A 135 -6.57 4.05 -14.37
N ARG A 136 -7.14 5.05 -15.08
CA ARG A 136 -8.01 4.91 -16.27
C ARG A 136 -9.25 4.07 -15.98
N ILE A 137 -10.03 4.46 -14.96
CA ILE A 137 -11.28 3.79 -14.56
C ILE A 137 -12.44 4.78 -14.38
N GLU A 138 -12.42 5.92 -15.06
CA GLU A 138 -13.45 6.96 -14.95
C GLU A 138 -14.86 6.43 -15.20
N GLU A 139 -15.01 5.53 -16.17
CA GLU A 139 -16.27 4.89 -16.52
C GLU A 139 -16.81 3.98 -15.41
N LEU A 140 -15.94 3.53 -14.49
CA LEU A 140 -16.32 2.68 -13.36
C LEU A 140 -16.70 3.49 -12.11
N ALA A 141 -16.44 4.79 -12.07
CA ALA A 141 -16.55 5.63 -10.87
C ALA A 141 -17.94 5.56 -10.19
N SER A 142 -19.01 5.39 -10.98
CA SER A 142 -20.40 5.27 -10.52
C SER A 142 -20.90 3.83 -10.39
N ARG A 143 -20.06 2.82 -10.65
CA ARG A 143 -20.44 1.42 -10.50
C ARG A 143 -20.28 0.94 -9.05
N MET A 144 -21.05 -0.06 -8.70
CA MET A 144 -20.92 -0.74 -7.41
C MET A 144 -19.67 -1.64 -7.39
N VAL A 145 -18.86 -1.57 -6.35
CA VAL A 145 -17.60 -2.31 -6.21
C VAL A 145 -17.78 -3.82 -6.38
N HIS A 146 -18.89 -4.39 -5.87
CA HIS A 146 -19.15 -5.82 -5.97
C HIS A 146 -19.46 -6.31 -7.40
N THR A 147 -19.70 -5.40 -8.35
CA THR A 147 -19.98 -5.73 -9.77
C THR A 147 -18.72 -5.73 -10.63
N LEU A 148 -17.59 -5.41 -10.07
CA LEU A 148 -16.32 -5.31 -10.78
C LEU A 148 -15.67 -6.68 -10.98
N SER A 149 -14.97 -6.83 -12.10
CA SER A 149 -14.00 -7.92 -12.29
C SER A 149 -12.83 -7.79 -11.31
N ASP A 150 -12.07 -8.85 -11.13
CA ASP A 150 -10.90 -8.82 -10.22
C ASP A 150 -9.84 -7.79 -10.71
N GLY A 151 -9.62 -7.65 -12.03
CA GLY A 151 -8.72 -6.64 -12.60
C GLY A 151 -9.19 -5.20 -12.39
N GLU A 152 -10.49 -4.93 -12.64
CA GLU A 152 -11.09 -3.61 -12.36
C GLU A 152 -11.00 -3.27 -10.87
N ARG A 153 -11.31 -4.24 -10.00
CA ARG A 153 -11.20 -4.07 -8.54
C ARG A 153 -9.78 -3.76 -8.11
N GLN A 154 -8.79 -4.42 -8.69
CA GLN A 154 -7.38 -4.16 -8.38
C GLN A 154 -6.99 -2.72 -8.76
N LYS A 155 -7.41 -2.21 -9.91
CA LYS A 155 -7.21 -0.81 -10.29
C LYS A 155 -7.86 0.15 -9.29
N VAL A 156 -9.07 -0.15 -8.82
CA VAL A 156 -9.75 0.65 -7.80
C VAL A 156 -8.98 0.67 -6.47
N MET A 157 -8.41 -0.46 -6.05
CA MET A 157 -7.59 -0.52 -4.82
C MET A 157 -6.29 0.29 -4.97
N ILE A 158 -5.68 0.28 -6.15
CA ILE A 158 -4.52 1.13 -6.46
C ILE A 158 -4.95 2.61 -6.44
N ALA A 159 -6.06 2.98 -7.09
CA ALA A 159 -6.59 4.35 -7.05
C ALA A 159 -6.84 4.85 -5.62
N LYS A 160 -7.40 3.99 -4.75
CA LYS A 160 -7.58 4.29 -3.33
C LYS A 160 -6.25 4.58 -2.63
N ALA A 161 -5.20 3.80 -2.90
CA ALA A 161 -3.89 4.02 -2.32
C ALA A 161 -3.24 5.32 -2.86
N LEU A 162 -3.41 5.62 -4.14
CA LEU A 162 -2.96 6.88 -4.74
C LEU A 162 -3.68 8.09 -4.15
N ALA A 163 -5.00 8.00 -3.93
CA ALA A 163 -5.78 9.06 -3.29
C ALA A 163 -5.33 9.36 -1.85
N GLN A 164 -4.61 8.45 -1.21
CA GLN A 164 -4.02 8.68 0.12
C GLN A 164 -2.83 9.64 0.06
N GLU A 165 -2.21 9.87 -1.13
CA GLU A 165 -1.05 10.76 -1.33
C GLU A 165 0.10 10.50 -0.37
N THR A 166 0.44 9.24 -0.15
CA THR A 166 1.56 8.84 0.70
C THR A 166 2.86 8.77 -0.10
N PRO A 167 4.02 9.16 0.48
CA PRO A 167 5.32 9.04 -0.19
C PRO A 167 5.74 7.60 -0.48
N VAL A 168 5.21 6.62 0.26
CA VAL A 168 5.51 5.19 0.08
C VAL A 168 4.22 4.41 -0.11
N ILE A 169 4.17 3.53 -1.12
CA ILE A 169 3.06 2.61 -1.35
C ILE A 169 3.59 1.18 -1.41
N TYR A 170 3.02 0.31 -0.59
CA TYR A 170 3.27 -1.13 -0.65
C TYR A 170 2.14 -1.84 -1.35
N LEU A 171 2.50 -2.77 -2.23
CA LEU A 171 1.57 -3.61 -2.97
C LEU A 171 1.90 -5.08 -2.68
N ASP A 172 1.01 -5.78 -1.99
CA ASP A 172 1.17 -7.21 -1.72
C ASP A 172 0.49 -8.01 -2.85
N GLU A 173 1.31 -8.65 -3.69
CA GLU A 173 0.88 -9.46 -4.83
C GLU A 173 -0.17 -8.77 -5.74
N PRO A 174 0.09 -7.55 -6.27
CA PRO A 174 -0.91 -6.74 -6.98
C PRO A 174 -1.47 -7.39 -8.24
N THR A 175 -0.90 -8.49 -8.69
CA THR A 175 -1.33 -9.25 -9.87
C THR A 175 -1.88 -10.64 -9.51
N ALA A 176 -2.08 -10.94 -8.22
CA ALA A 176 -2.65 -12.22 -7.80
C ALA A 176 -4.08 -12.38 -8.34
N PHE A 177 -4.42 -13.60 -8.72
CA PHE A 177 -5.75 -13.99 -9.23
C PHE A 177 -6.21 -13.27 -10.52
N LEU A 178 -5.36 -12.49 -11.17
CA LEU A 178 -5.66 -11.84 -12.43
C LEU A 178 -5.34 -12.75 -13.62
N ASP A 179 -6.10 -12.59 -14.71
CA ASP A 179 -5.75 -13.15 -16.01
C ASP A 179 -4.54 -12.42 -16.62
N PHE A 180 -3.95 -13.01 -17.65
CA PHE A 180 -2.69 -12.48 -18.21
C PHE A 180 -2.82 -11.04 -18.75
N PRO A 181 -3.87 -10.65 -19.51
CA PRO A 181 -4.05 -9.28 -19.94
C PRO A 181 -4.09 -8.28 -18.77
N SER A 182 -4.90 -8.57 -17.75
CA SER A 182 -5.02 -7.71 -16.56
C SER A 182 -3.69 -7.57 -15.80
N LYS A 183 -2.87 -8.64 -15.72
CA LYS A 183 -1.52 -8.56 -15.14
C LYS A 183 -0.64 -7.57 -15.88
N VAL A 184 -0.64 -7.63 -17.21
CA VAL A 184 0.15 -6.72 -18.04
C VAL A 184 -0.31 -5.27 -17.82
N GLU A 185 -1.62 -5.03 -17.81
CA GLU A 185 -2.18 -3.69 -17.56
C GLU A 185 -1.77 -3.12 -16.21
N ILE A 186 -1.87 -3.92 -15.14
CA ILE A 186 -1.45 -3.48 -13.80
C ILE A 186 0.06 -3.19 -13.76
N MET A 187 0.89 -4.03 -14.35
CA MET A 187 2.34 -3.79 -14.39
C MET A 187 2.71 -2.55 -15.19
N GLN A 188 2.02 -2.30 -16.32
CA GLN A 188 2.20 -1.07 -17.09
C GLN A 188 1.77 0.16 -16.29
N LEU A 189 0.63 0.09 -15.59
CA LEU A 189 0.16 1.15 -14.71
C LEU A 189 1.22 1.48 -13.65
N LEU A 190 1.71 0.48 -12.91
CA LEU A 190 2.72 0.67 -11.85
C LEU A 190 4.04 1.24 -12.38
N HIS A 191 4.40 0.95 -13.63
CA HIS A 191 5.60 1.51 -14.26
C HIS A 191 5.43 2.99 -14.63
N HIS A 192 4.20 3.47 -14.81
CA HIS A 192 3.91 4.85 -15.19
C HIS A 192 3.63 5.78 -13.98
N LEU A 193 3.47 5.20 -12.80
CA LEU A 193 3.30 5.93 -11.54
C LEU A 193 4.65 6.36 -10.96
#